data_d24e7ae355d072c01665458d31c2766a
#
_entry.id   d24e7ae355d072c01665458d31c2766a
#
_cell.length_a   1.000
_cell.length_b   1.000
_cell.length_c   1.000
_cell.angle_alpha   90.00
_cell.angle_beta   90.00
_cell.angle_gamma   90.00
#
_symmetry.space_group_name_H-M   'P 1'
#
loop_
_entity.id
_entity.type
_entity.pdbx_description
1 polymer ?
#
loop_
_entity_poly.entity_id
_entity_poly.type
_entity_poly.pdbx_seq_one_letter_code
_entity_poly.pdbx_strand_id
1 'polypeptide(L)'
;MSSYNEIKGLKIKYLSGNPSNPEDGEVWYNSSTSKLVVAGVTGDGGWSSGGNLNTARRNMGASASTTQTAGLVFGGTPGAPIVGLTEEYNGSSWSESGDMATTRRDFGGAGTQTAALAFGGNTPATVNTETYDGSTWSEVNNLNTGRNSLAGAGLQSAALAIGGSVSPAAVESYNGSTWSEVGDLNTGRAGLGGLGTQTAALAVGGGSPGNAVEEWNGSSWTAANTTSTNRAEGTGEAGTQTAGLVYGGAPNTAATEAYDGTTWSNKSSMSTARSEIGFGGSQSAALAVGGNPTTAATEEFNIPILRNIT
;
A
#
# COMPACT_ATOMS: atom_id res chain seq x y z
N MET A 1 48.69 15.31 -2.69
CA MET A 1 48.66 14.68 -4.03
C MET A 1 47.38 13.90 -4.12
N SER A 2 46.42 14.36 -4.88
CA SER A 2 45.16 13.65 -5.11
C SER A 2 45.39 12.69 -6.28
N SER A 3 45.41 11.40 -5.99
CA SER A 3 45.43 10.41 -7.07
C SER A 3 44.01 10.15 -7.53
N TYR A 4 43.73 10.50 -8.76
CA TYR A 4 42.49 10.14 -9.42
C TYR A 4 42.64 8.74 -10.04
N ASN A 5 41.82 7.80 -9.62
CA ASN A 5 41.63 6.58 -10.36
C ASN A 5 40.44 6.73 -11.29
N GLU A 6 40.71 6.81 -12.60
CA GLU A 6 39.64 6.79 -13.60
C GLU A 6 39.05 5.39 -13.70
N ILE A 7 37.77 5.26 -13.39
CA ILE A 7 36.99 4.09 -13.79
C ILE A 7 36.20 4.51 -15.03
N LYS A 8 36.70 4.14 -16.22
CA LYS A 8 36.05 4.33 -17.54
C LYS A 8 35.44 5.74 -17.77
N GLY A 9 36.21 6.80 -17.48
CA GLY A 9 35.80 8.19 -17.74
C GLY A 9 34.99 8.87 -16.64
N LEU A 10 34.73 8.24 -15.49
CA LEU A 10 34.10 8.86 -14.34
C LEU A 10 35.14 9.50 -13.41
N LYS A 11 34.97 10.78 -13.09
CA LYS A 11 35.77 11.46 -12.05
C LYS A 11 35.13 11.24 -10.70
N ILE A 12 35.87 10.65 -9.76
CA ILE A 12 35.43 10.48 -8.39
C ILE A 12 35.79 11.75 -7.62
N LYS A 13 34.80 12.40 -7.01
CA LYS A 13 35.02 13.55 -6.11
C LYS A 13 35.49 13.04 -4.74
N TYR A 14 36.48 13.71 -4.15
CA TYR A 14 36.92 13.46 -2.76
C TYR A 14 36.29 14.52 -1.86
N LEU A 15 35.42 14.11 -0.95
CA LEU A 15 34.69 14.99 -0.04
C LEU A 15 34.91 14.57 1.41
N SER A 16 34.91 15.53 2.35
CA SER A 16 34.99 15.27 3.80
C SER A 16 33.65 14.80 4.40
N GLY A 17 32.62 14.67 3.60
CA GLY A 17 31.27 14.22 3.98
C GLY A 17 30.43 13.90 2.75
N ASN A 18 29.20 13.57 2.97
CA ASN A 18 28.25 13.42 1.85
C ASN A 18 27.77 14.81 1.41
N PRO A 19 27.63 15.10 0.11
CA PRO A 19 27.02 16.33 -0.37
C PRO A 19 25.57 16.41 0.11
N SER A 20 25.10 17.62 0.37
CA SER A 20 23.71 17.84 0.81
C SER A 20 22.67 17.61 -0.28
N ASN A 21 23.07 17.64 -1.54
CA ASN A 21 22.21 17.42 -2.69
C ASN A 21 23.01 16.77 -3.84
N PRO A 22 23.30 15.46 -3.73
CA PRO A 22 24.02 14.74 -4.79
C PRO A 22 23.10 14.51 -5.99
N GLU A 23 23.66 14.60 -7.21
CA GLU A 23 22.95 14.20 -8.42
C GLU A 23 22.87 12.67 -8.55
N ASP A 24 21.82 12.18 -9.17
CA ASP A 24 21.59 10.75 -9.40
C ASP A 24 22.76 10.11 -10.16
N GLY A 25 23.31 9.03 -9.60
CA GLY A 25 24.47 8.34 -10.16
C GLY A 25 25.81 9.01 -9.88
N GLU A 26 25.83 10.15 -9.18
CA GLU A 26 27.08 10.78 -8.75
C GLU A 26 27.85 9.87 -7.80
N VAL A 27 29.17 9.73 -8.05
CA VAL A 27 30.04 8.88 -7.24
C VAL A 27 31.10 9.76 -6.57
N TRP A 28 31.26 9.59 -5.27
CA TRP A 28 32.31 10.29 -4.50
C TRP A 28 32.95 9.39 -3.47
N TYR A 29 34.18 9.74 -3.09
CA TYR A 29 34.86 9.14 -1.95
C TYR A 29 34.63 10.01 -0.73
N ASN A 30 33.99 9.45 0.30
CA ASN A 30 33.79 10.12 1.60
C ASN A 30 35.00 9.83 2.48
N SER A 31 35.88 10.82 2.66
CA SER A 31 37.13 10.66 3.41
C SER A 31 36.91 10.54 4.93
N SER A 32 35.78 11.01 5.47
CA SER A 32 35.45 10.85 6.89
C SER A 32 35.10 9.41 7.24
N THR A 33 34.49 8.66 6.29
CA THR A 33 34.10 7.25 6.48
C THR A 33 35.00 6.28 5.75
N SER A 34 35.96 6.79 4.95
CA SER A 34 36.85 6.00 4.07
C SER A 34 36.08 5.10 3.13
N LYS A 35 34.95 5.54 2.61
CA LYS A 35 34.07 4.75 1.73
C LYS A 35 33.83 5.45 0.39
N LEU A 36 33.77 4.64 -0.67
CA LEU A 36 33.21 5.07 -1.94
C LEU A 36 31.68 5.06 -1.81
N VAL A 37 31.05 6.17 -2.14
CA VAL A 37 29.60 6.33 -2.07
C VAL A 37 29.09 6.67 -3.47
N VAL A 38 28.03 6.02 -3.87
CA VAL A 38 27.27 6.42 -5.04
C VAL A 38 25.96 7.06 -4.55
N ALA A 39 25.62 8.22 -5.11
CA ALA A 39 24.25 8.68 -5.04
C ALA A 39 23.41 7.64 -5.75
N GLY A 40 22.70 6.85 -5.00
CA GLY A 40 21.55 6.15 -5.56
C GLY A 40 20.63 7.21 -6.13
N VAL A 41 19.86 6.86 -7.14
CA VAL A 41 18.85 7.74 -7.68
C VAL A 41 17.97 8.18 -6.50
N THR A 42 18.21 9.39 -5.95
CA THR A 42 17.30 10.04 -5.01
C THR A 42 16.11 10.61 -5.77
N GLY A 43 15.80 9.99 -6.92
CA GLY A 43 14.75 10.39 -7.83
C GLY A 43 13.37 9.93 -7.38
N ASP A 44 12.44 10.07 -8.28
CA ASP A 44 11.01 9.76 -8.06
C ASP A 44 10.73 8.26 -7.83
N GLY A 45 11.77 7.45 -7.60
CA GLY A 45 11.65 5.99 -7.53
C GLY A 45 11.39 5.38 -8.90
N GLY A 46 11.14 4.08 -8.94
CA GLY A 46 10.80 3.39 -10.19
C GLY A 46 10.03 2.11 -9.92
N TRP A 47 9.15 1.77 -10.86
CA TRP A 47 8.42 0.50 -10.86
C TRP A 47 9.15 -0.50 -11.76
N SER A 48 9.25 -1.73 -11.30
CA SER A 48 9.80 -2.87 -12.05
C SER A 48 8.86 -4.08 -11.91
N SER A 49 8.88 -4.97 -12.88
CA SER A 49 8.07 -6.19 -12.81
C SER A 49 8.56 -7.11 -11.71
N GLY A 50 7.66 -7.58 -10.85
CA GLY A 50 7.86 -8.69 -9.91
C GLY A 50 7.29 -10.00 -10.44
N GLY A 51 7.32 -11.06 -9.60
CA GLY A 51 6.70 -12.34 -9.93
C GLY A 51 5.17 -12.20 -10.00
N ASN A 52 4.54 -12.80 -11.01
CA ASN A 52 3.11 -12.76 -11.20
C ASN A 52 2.34 -13.62 -10.18
N LEU A 53 1.10 -13.22 -9.83
CA LEU A 53 0.13 -14.07 -9.15
C LEU A 53 -0.09 -15.39 -9.90
N ASN A 54 -0.39 -16.46 -9.19
CA ASN A 54 -0.83 -17.72 -9.79
C ASN A 54 -2.20 -17.58 -10.46
N THR A 55 -3.09 -16.76 -9.85
CA THR A 55 -4.42 -16.46 -10.41
C THR A 55 -4.60 -14.96 -10.58
N ALA A 56 -4.80 -14.51 -11.83
CA ALA A 56 -5.13 -13.12 -12.15
C ALA A 56 -6.41 -12.68 -11.44
N ARG A 57 -6.36 -11.59 -10.65
CA ARG A 57 -7.49 -11.14 -9.81
C ARG A 57 -7.51 -9.63 -9.63
N ARG A 58 -8.68 -9.13 -9.27
CA ARG A 58 -8.95 -7.74 -8.88
C ARG A 58 -9.93 -7.67 -7.70
N ASN A 59 -10.14 -6.51 -7.10
CA ASN A 59 -10.99 -6.29 -5.92
C ASN A 59 -10.63 -7.23 -4.74
N MET A 60 -9.36 -7.55 -4.61
CA MET A 60 -8.85 -8.39 -3.54
C MET A 60 -8.53 -7.55 -2.30
N GLY A 61 -8.57 -8.17 -1.14
CA GLY A 61 -7.98 -7.63 0.07
C GLY A 61 -6.46 -7.77 0.03
N ALA A 62 -5.80 -6.87 0.73
CA ALA A 62 -4.36 -6.90 0.92
C ALA A 62 -4.00 -6.47 2.34
N SER A 63 -2.83 -6.88 2.80
CA SER A 63 -2.31 -6.49 4.12
C SER A 63 -1.43 -5.25 3.98
N ALA A 64 -1.95 -4.10 4.40
CA ALA A 64 -1.29 -2.80 4.25
C ALA A 64 0.03 -2.66 5.03
N SER A 65 0.21 -3.45 6.10
CA SER A 65 1.42 -3.41 6.96
C SER A 65 2.46 -4.47 6.60
N THR A 66 2.45 -4.98 5.37
CA THR A 66 3.45 -5.91 4.84
C THR A 66 4.71 -5.18 4.42
N THR A 67 5.79 -5.94 4.15
CA THR A 67 6.95 -5.43 3.42
C THR A 67 6.82 -5.78 1.94
N GLN A 68 7.56 -5.09 1.07
CA GLN A 68 7.58 -5.40 -0.36
C GLN A 68 7.97 -6.87 -0.64
N THR A 69 8.81 -7.46 0.20
CA THR A 69 9.29 -8.85 0.07
C THR A 69 8.45 -9.87 0.84
N ALA A 70 7.36 -9.45 1.48
CA ALA A 70 6.46 -10.31 2.24
C ALA A 70 5.02 -9.79 2.08
N GLY A 71 4.52 -9.81 0.84
CA GLY A 71 3.16 -9.38 0.48
C GLY A 71 2.14 -10.48 0.73
N LEU A 72 0.90 -10.08 1.00
CA LEU A 72 -0.25 -10.99 1.13
C LEU A 72 -1.45 -10.39 0.40
N VAL A 73 -2.06 -11.20 -0.46
CA VAL A 73 -3.35 -10.87 -1.10
C VAL A 73 -4.33 -12.01 -0.95
N PHE A 74 -5.59 -11.68 -0.75
CA PHE A 74 -6.62 -12.67 -0.46
C PHE A 74 -7.97 -12.26 -1.04
N GLY A 75 -8.83 -13.25 -1.34
CA GLY A 75 -10.13 -13.06 -1.94
C GLY A 75 -10.08 -12.43 -3.35
N GLY A 76 -11.10 -11.66 -3.69
CA GLY A 76 -11.21 -10.95 -4.96
C GLY A 76 -11.93 -11.75 -6.06
N THR A 77 -11.74 -11.32 -7.31
CA THR A 77 -12.38 -11.98 -8.45
C THR A 77 -11.46 -12.06 -9.67
N PRO A 78 -11.34 -13.23 -10.30
CA PRO A 78 -10.73 -13.38 -11.64
C PRO A 78 -11.68 -12.95 -12.78
N GLY A 79 -12.89 -12.52 -12.43
CA GLY A 79 -14.02 -12.23 -13.29
C GLY A 79 -15.29 -12.86 -12.71
N ALA A 80 -15.43 -14.17 -12.79
CA ALA A 80 -16.44 -14.97 -12.10
C ALA A 80 -15.94 -16.43 -12.01
N PRO A 81 -16.16 -17.13 -10.89
CA PRO A 81 -16.79 -16.68 -9.63
C PRO A 81 -15.87 -15.79 -8.77
N ILE A 82 -16.42 -15.23 -7.68
CA ILE A 82 -15.64 -14.61 -6.58
C ILE A 82 -14.93 -15.75 -5.84
N VAL A 83 -13.70 -15.50 -5.39
CA VAL A 83 -12.83 -16.53 -4.80
C VAL A 83 -12.41 -16.17 -3.38
N GLY A 84 -11.96 -17.19 -2.62
CA GLY A 84 -11.33 -17.03 -1.31
C GLY A 84 -9.82 -17.22 -1.33
N LEU A 85 -9.22 -17.36 -2.52
CA LEU A 85 -7.79 -17.68 -2.69
C LEU A 85 -6.88 -16.73 -1.93
N THR A 86 -5.87 -17.27 -1.27
CA THR A 86 -4.82 -16.52 -0.59
C THR A 86 -3.47 -16.82 -1.24
N GLU A 87 -2.71 -15.76 -1.54
CA GLU A 87 -1.36 -15.91 -2.07
C GLU A 87 -0.38 -15.05 -1.28
N GLU A 88 0.82 -15.62 -1.04
CA GLU A 88 1.94 -15.02 -0.30
C GLU A 88 3.11 -14.74 -1.22
N TYR A 89 3.70 -13.55 -1.11
CA TYR A 89 4.87 -13.12 -1.86
C TYR A 89 6.14 -13.25 -1.04
N ASN A 90 7.19 -13.81 -1.60
CA ASN A 90 8.50 -14.00 -0.95
C ASN A 90 9.58 -13.03 -1.44
N GLY A 91 9.21 -11.99 -2.19
CA GLY A 91 10.14 -11.06 -2.83
C GLY A 91 10.55 -11.47 -4.27
N SER A 92 10.05 -12.60 -4.78
CA SER A 92 10.32 -13.04 -6.16
C SER A 92 9.17 -13.79 -6.80
N SER A 93 8.39 -14.53 -6.03
CA SER A 93 7.26 -15.35 -6.52
C SER A 93 6.13 -15.41 -5.53
N TRP A 94 4.94 -15.67 -6.04
CA TRP A 94 3.73 -15.91 -5.23
C TRP A 94 3.53 -17.42 -5.04
N SER A 95 3.08 -17.80 -3.87
CA SER A 95 2.67 -19.16 -3.51
C SER A 95 1.29 -19.16 -2.88
N GLU A 96 0.49 -20.18 -3.22
CA GLU A 96 -0.82 -20.39 -2.61
C GLU A 96 -0.68 -20.77 -1.13
N SER A 97 -1.63 -20.30 -0.32
CA SER A 97 -1.77 -20.59 1.10
C SER A 97 -3.24 -20.95 1.42
N GLY A 98 -3.59 -21.10 2.70
CA GLY A 98 -4.95 -21.45 3.10
C GLY A 98 -5.97 -20.40 2.67
N ASP A 99 -7.07 -20.84 2.07
CA ASP A 99 -8.12 -19.98 1.55
C ASP A 99 -9.04 -19.43 2.64
N MET A 100 -9.63 -18.26 2.40
CA MET A 100 -10.68 -17.68 3.22
C MET A 100 -11.90 -18.60 3.27
N ALA A 101 -12.53 -18.71 4.43
CA ALA A 101 -13.77 -19.48 4.60
C ALA A 101 -14.93 -18.86 3.79
N THR A 102 -14.96 -17.53 3.68
CA THR A 102 -15.97 -16.80 2.93
C THR A 102 -15.37 -16.13 1.69
N THR A 103 -15.82 -16.51 0.50
CA THR A 103 -15.41 -15.85 -0.76
C THR A 103 -15.92 -14.42 -0.79
N ARG A 104 -15.04 -13.45 -1.01
CA ARG A 104 -15.37 -12.01 -0.94
C ARG A 104 -14.55 -11.19 -1.92
N ARG A 105 -15.09 -10.03 -2.30
CA ARG A 105 -14.41 -8.94 -3.00
C ARG A 105 -14.84 -7.60 -2.43
N ASP A 106 -14.16 -6.53 -2.76
CA ASP A 106 -14.47 -5.17 -2.33
C ASP A 106 -14.53 -5.02 -0.80
N PHE A 107 -13.59 -5.59 -0.09
CA PHE A 107 -13.52 -5.66 1.36
C PHE A 107 -12.23 -5.05 1.90
N GLY A 108 -12.23 -4.70 3.20
CA GLY A 108 -11.06 -4.16 3.88
C GLY A 108 -10.08 -5.24 4.34
N GLY A 109 -8.79 -4.92 4.27
CA GLY A 109 -7.71 -5.76 4.79
C GLY A 109 -6.78 -4.98 5.70
N ALA A 110 -6.18 -5.66 6.69
CA ALA A 110 -5.17 -5.10 7.59
C ALA A 110 -4.19 -6.18 8.03
N GLY A 111 -3.05 -5.77 8.61
CA GLY A 111 -2.08 -6.70 9.18
C GLY A 111 -0.85 -6.95 8.34
N THR A 112 -0.19 -8.08 8.59
CA THR A 112 1.04 -8.52 7.94
C THR A 112 0.81 -9.81 7.14
N GLN A 113 1.85 -10.32 6.46
CA GLN A 113 1.77 -11.58 5.73
C GLN A 113 1.36 -12.77 6.63
N THR A 114 1.84 -12.82 7.85
CA THR A 114 1.60 -13.95 8.79
C THR A 114 0.52 -13.66 9.83
N ALA A 115 -0.08 -12.47 9.83
CA ALA A 115 -1.11 -12.06 10.77
C ALA A 115 -2.00 -11.00 10.11
N ALA A 116 -3.01 -11.43 9.35
CA ALA A 116 -3.89 -10.56 8.60
C ALA A 116 -5.34 -10.61 9.09
N LEU A 117 -6.09 -9.58 8.75
CA LEU A 117 -7.51 -9.42 9.05
C LEU A 117 -8.23 -9.06 7.75
N ALA A 118 -9.34 -9.74 7.47
CA ALA A 118 -10.26 -9.46 6.36
C ALA A 118 -11.64 -9.14 6.93
N PHE A 119 -12.25 -8.03 6.51
CA PHE A 119 -13.54 -7.61 7.07
C PHE A 119 -14.45 -6.94 6.04
N GLY A 120 -15.75 -7.17 6.18
CA GLY A 120 -16.76 -6.67 5.26
C GLY A 120 -16.72 -7.36 3.91
N GLY A 121 -17.17 -6.67 2.87
CA GLY A 121 -17.16 -7.11 1.48
C GLY A 121 -18.54 -7.20 0.84
N ASN A 122 -18.58 -7.61 -0.41
CA ASN A 122 -19.72 -7.53 -1.29
C ASN A 122 -20.14 -8.91 -1.82
N THR A 123 -20.94 -9.69 -1.03
CA THR A 123 -21.66 -10.81 -1.66
C THR A 123 -22.65 -11.49 -0.72
N PRO A 124 -23.79 -10.91 -0.43
CA PRO A 124 -24.12 -9.47 -0.29
C PRO A 124 -23.19 -8.72 0.67
N ALA A 125 -23.36 -7.39 0.86
CA ALA A 125 -22.57 -6.62 1.85
C ALA A 125 -22.61 -7.32 3.21
N THR A 126 -21.45 -7.72 3.71
CA THR A 126 -21.34 -8.58 4.88
C THR A 126 -20.66 -7.86 6.06
N VAL A 127 -20.93 -8.37 7.26
CA VAL A 127 -20.24 -7.99 8.48
C VAL A 127 -19.03 -8.88 8.78
N ASN A 128 -18.88 -10.02 8.06
CA ASN A 128 -17.95 -11.08 8.40
C ASN A 128 -16.51 -10.57 8.53
N THR A 129 -15.84 -11.02 9.57
CA THR A 129 -14.42 -10.78 9.82
C THR A 129 -13.71 -12.12 9.99
N GLU A 130 -12.58 -12.24 9.32
CA GLU A 130 -11.69 -13.42 9.43
C GLU A 130 -10.26 -12.98 9.74
N THR A 131 -9.57 -13.76 10.56
CA THR A 131 -8.15 -13.60 10.86
C THR A 131 -7.33 -14.69 10.18
N TYR A 132 -6.13 -14.34 9.74
CA TYR A 132 -5.14 -15.23 9.15
C TYR A 132 -3.95 -15.40 10.10
N ASP A 133 -3.50 -16.63 10.33
CA ASP A 133 -2.40 -16.97 11.24
C ASP A 133 -1.06 -17.29 10.52
N GLY A 134 -0.98 -17.04 9.22
CA GLY A 134 0.15 -17.42 8.37
C GLY A 134 -0.06 -18.74 7.62
N SER A 135 -1.20 -19.42 7.84
CA SER A 135 -1.54 -20.68 7.16
C SER A 135 -3.03 -20.89 6.94
N THR A 136 -3.86 -20.42 7.85
CA THR A 136 -5.33 -20.65 7.83
C THR A 136 -6.10 -19.39 8.21
N TRP A 137 -7.33 -19.28 7.68
CA TRP A 137 -8.29 -18.26 8.05
C TRP A 137 -9.29 -18.81 9.08
N SER A 138 -9.66 -17.99 10.05
CA SER A 138 -10.64 -18.31 11.08
C SER A 138 -11.60 -17.14 11.28
N GLU A 139 -12.90 -17.42 11.39
CA GLU A 139 -13.91 -16.41 11.70
C GLU A 139 -13.72 -15.85 13.12
N VAL A 140 -13.91 -14.55 13.27
CA VAL A 140 -13.87 -13.81 14.53
C VAL A 140 -15.07 -12.86 14.64
N ASN A 141 -15.12 -12.03 15.68
CA ASN A 141 -16.22 -11.10 15.88
C ASN A 141 -16.37 -10.11 14.72
N ASN A 142 -17.57 -10.00 14.25
CA ASN A 142 -17.96 -9.27 13.04
C ASN A 142 -18.02 -7.74 13.24
N LEU A 143 -17.94 -6.99 12.14
CA LEU A 143 -18.31 -5.56 12.09
C LEU A 143 -19.72 -5.34 12.64
N ASN A 144 -19.97 -4.18 13.23
CA ASN A 144 -21.33 -3.79 13.66
C ASN A 144 -22.23 -3.50 12.45
N THR A 145 -21.67 -2.98 11.37
CA THR A 145 -22.42 -2.63 10.14
C THR A 145 -21.80 -3.28 8.90
N GLY A 146 -22.59 -4.06 8.16
CA GLY A 146 -22.18 -4.69 6.90
C GLY A 146 -21.90 -3.64 5.82
N ARG A 147 -20.68 -3.63 5.28
CA ARG A 147 -20.21 -2.66 4.29
C ARG A 147 -19.33 -3.31 3.24
N ASN A 148 -19.33 -2.75 2.03
CA ASN A 148 -18.37 -3.10 0.97
C ASN A 148 -17.65 -1.83 0.48
N SER A 149 -16.62 -1.99 -0.35
CA SER A 149 -15.78 -0.90 -0.87
C SER A 149 -15.25 0.00 0.26
N LEU A 150 -14.95 -0.61 1.40
CA LEU A 150 -14.37 0.05 2.58
C LEU A 150 -12.84 -0.14 2.55
N ALA A 151 -12.14 0.78 3.19
CA ALA A 151 -10.69 0.67 3.38
C ALA A 151 -10.33 0.02 4.71
N GLY A 152 -9.12 -0.51 4.80
CA GLY A 152 -8.51 -1.02 6.01
C GLY A 152 -7.20 -0.32 6.34
N ALA A 153 -6.88 -0.18 7.64
CA ALA A 153 -5.57 0.26 8.11
C ALA A 153 -5.21 -0.44 9.42
N GLY A 154 -3.91 -0.57 9.70
CA GLY A 154 -3.42 -1.12 10.95
C GLY A 154 -2.99 -2.58 10.89
N LEU A 155 -3.02 -3.24 12.06
CA LEU A 155 -2.58 -4.61 12.27
C LEU A 155 -3.79 -5.54 12.55
N GLN A 156 -3.57 -6.85 12.48
CA GLN A 156 -4.59 -7.87 12.81
C GLN A 156 -5.24 -7.63 14.19
N SER A 157 -4.46 -7.22 15.18
CA SER A 157 -4.95 -6.99 16.55
C SER A 157 -5.39 -5.55 16.83
N ALA A 158 -5.19 -4.62 15.89
CA ALA A 158 -5.45 -3.20 16.04
C ALA A 158 -5.70 -2.56 14.67
N ALA A 159 -6.94 -2.63 14.17
CA ALA A 159 -7.31 -2.20 12.83
C ALA A 159 -8.42 -1.15 12.82
N LEU A 160 -8.52 -0.44 11.70
CA LEU A 160 -9.64 0.43 11.35
C LEU A 160 -10.34 -0.10 10.10
N ALA A 161 -11.68 -0.10 10.13
CA ALA A 161 -12.56 -0.26 8.98
C ALA A 161 -13.14 1.11 8.63
N ILE A 162 -12.78 1.66 7.47
CA ILE A 162 -12.96 3.08 7.15
C ILE A 162 -13.94 3.22 5.98
N GLY A 163 -15.05 3.95 6.17
CA GLY A 163 -16.01 4.30 5.13
C GLY A 163 -16.68 3.09 4.48
N GLY A 164 -16.89 3.16 3.18
CA GLY A 164 -17.53 2.11 2.37
C GLY A 164 -18.97 2.43 2.01
N SER A 165 -19.60 1.57 1.21
CA SER A 165 -21.02 1.71 0.87
C SER A 165 -21.91 1.42 2.07
N VAL A 166 -23.17 1.85 2.04
CA VAL A 166 -24.19 1.75 3.09
C VAL A 166 -23.98 2.79 4.21
N SER A 167 -22.81 2.88 4.80
CA SER A 167 -22.47 3.87 5.84
C SER A 167 -21.14 4.54 5.50
N PRO A 168 -21.12 5.46 4.52
CA PRO A 168 -19.89 5.91 3.89
C PRO A 168 -18.98 6.76 4.79
N ALA A 169 -19.49 7.33 5.88
CA ALA A 169 -18.69 8.06 6.86
C ALA A 169 -18.22 7.17 8.02
N ALA A 170 -18.89 6.05 8.29
CA ALA A 170 -18.68 5.26 9.49
C ALA A 170 -17.25 4.68 9.56
N VAL A 171 -16.68 4.73 10.74
CA VAL A 171 -15.39 4.11 11.05
C VAL A 171 -15.53 3.21 12.27
N GLU A 172 -15.06 1.99 12.15
CA GLU A 172 -14.99 1.04 13.27
C GLU A 172 -13.55 0.67 13.59
N SER A 173 -13.25 0.56 14.86
CA SER A 173 -11.93 0.19 15.40
C SER A 173 -11.98 -1.21 15.99
N TYR A 174 -11.02 -2.05 15.62
CA TYR A 174 -10.84 -3.43 16.12
C TYR A 174 -9.74 -3.48 17.17
N ASN A 175 -10.03 -4.08 18.32
CA ASN A 175 -9.09 -4.19 19.44
C ASN A 175 -8.44 -5.57 19.57
N GLY A 176 -8.48 -6.39 18.52
CA GLY A 176 -8.02 -7.79 18.53
C GLY A 176 -9.12 -8.78 18.93
N SER A 177 -10.28 -8.30 19.34
CA SER A 177 -11.41 -9.14 19.77
C SER A 177 -12.76 -8.65 19.26
N THR A 178 -13.04 -7.35 19.36
CA THR A 178 -14.33 -6.75 19.00
C THR A 178 -14.16 -5.47 18.20
N TRP A 179 -15.16 -5.15 17.38
CA TRP A 179 -15.29 -3.88 16.68
C TRP A 179 -16.10 -2.89 17.52
N SER A 180 -15.70 -1.64 17.50
CA SER A 180 -16.40 -0.53 18.14
C SER A 180 -16.42 0.69 17.23
N GLU A 181 -17.55 1.40 17.15
CA GLU A 181 -17.64 2.66 16.42
C GLU A 181 -16.72 3.71 17.05
N VAL A 182 -16.07 4.50 16.19
CA VAL A 182 -15.19 5.62 16.55
C VAL A 182 -15.58 6.85 15.74
N GLY A 183 -14.77 7.92 15.78
CA GLY A 183 -15.08 9.15 15.05
C GLY A 183 -15.21 8.93 13.54
N ASP A 184 -16.29 9.39 12.95
CA ASP A 184 -16.61 9.28 11.53
C ASP A 184 -15.73 10.17 10.65
N LEU A 185 -15.55 9.78 9.37
CA LEU A 185 -15.01 10.67 8.33
C LEU A 185 -15.85 11.96 8.23
N ASN A 186 -15.20 13.09 7.98
CA ASN A 186 -15.90 14.35 7.72
C ASN A 186 -16.70 14.29 6.42
N THR A 187 -16.22 13.50 5.45
CA THR A 187 -16.91 13.26 4.19
C THR A 187 -17.02 11.75 3.93
N GLY A 188 -18.25 11.24 3.96
CA GLY A 188 -18.49 9.82 3.71
C GLY A 188 -18.14 9.42 2.29
N ARG A 189 -17.37 8.32 2.14
CA ARG A 189 -16.83 7.84 0.86
C ARG A 189 -16.79 6.33 0.79
N ALA A 190 -16.92 5.80 -0.44
CA ALA A 190 -16.69 4.39 -0.76
C ALA A 190 -15.61 4.28 -1.82
N GLY A 191 -14.94 3.14 -1.91
CA GLY A 191 -13.85 2.91 -2.86
C GLY A 191 -12.55 3.64 -2.49
N LEU A 192 -12.45 4.15 -1.27
CA LEU A 192 -11.26 4.86 -0.77
C LEU A 192 -10.13 3.88 -0.45
N GLY A 193 -8.92 4.42 -0.39
CA GLY A 193 -7.76 3.74 0.16
C GLY A 193 -7.52 4.07 1.63
N GLY A 194 -6.87 3.14 2.36
CA GLY A 194 -6.54 3.30 3.76
C GLY A 194 -5.13 2.81 4.08
N LEU A 195 -4.35 3.63 4.75
CA LEU A 195 -2.99 3.27 5.16
C LEU A 195 -2.63 3.83 6.54
N GLY A 196 -1.60 3.28 7.16
CA GLY A 196 -1.13 3.68 8.48
C GLY A 196 -1.53 2.71 9.58
N THR A 197 -1.77 3.22 10.79
CA THR A 197 -2.07 2.43 11.99
C THR A 197 -3.47 2.75 12.53
N GLN A 198 -3.94 1.95 13.49
CA GLN A 198 -5.21 2.22 14.19
C GLN A 198 -5.29 3.62 14.84
N THR A 199 -4.16 4.20 15.23
CA THR A 199 -4.10 5.50 15.91
C THR A 199 -3.60 6.64 15.04
N ALA A 200 -3.09 6.35 13.83
CA ALA A 200 -2.57 7.33 12.88
C ALA A 200 -2.73 6.79 11.45
N ALA A 201 -3.84 7.12 10.80
CA ALA A 201 -4.20 6.62 9.48
C ALA A 201 -4.51 7.74 8.49
N LEU A 202 -4.38 7.42 7.20
CA LEU A 202 -4.90 8.24 6.10
C LEU A 202 -6.06 7.53 5.43
N ALA A 203 -7.08 8.29 5.07
CA ALA A 203 -8.14 7.92 4.14
C ALA A 203 -7.95 8.72 2.85
N VAL A 204 -7.72 8.05 1.72
CA VAL A 204 -7.33 8.70 0.46
C VAL A 204 -8.28 8.34 -0.66
N GLY A 205 -8.70 9.34 -1.43
CA GLY A 205 -9.58 9.13 -2.59
C GLY A 205 -10.98 8.66 -2.21
N GLY A 206 -11.57 7.89 -3.11
CA GLY A 206 -12.93 7.37 -2.97
C GLY A 206 -14.02 8.39 -3.33
N GLY A 207 -15.07 7.93 -4.01
CA GLY A 207 -16.20 8.78 -4.36
C GLY A 207 -15.84 9.91 -5.34
N SER A 208 -16.55 11.04 -5.22
CA SER A 208 -16.35 12.23 -6.06
C SER A 208 -16.35 13.49 -5.19
N PRO A 209 -15.29 14.33 -5.24
CA PRO A 209 -14.05 14.15 -5.99
C PRO A 209 -13.14 13.08 -5.36
N GLY A 210 -12.55 12.20 -6.17
CA GLY A 210 -11.71 11.09 -5.72
C GLY A 210 -10.27 11.49 -5.34
N ASN A 211 -10.02 12.74 -4.97
CA ASN A 211 -8.72 13.24 -4.53
C ASN A 211 -8.71 13.71 -3.06
N ALA A 212 -9.84 13.55 -2.36
CA ALA A 212 -9.94 13.96 -0.96
C ALA A 212 -9.05 13.09 -0.06
N VAL A 213 -8.46 13.72 0.96
CA VAL A 213 -7.62 13.07 1.96
C VAL A 213 -8.04 13.52 3.34
N GLU A 214 -8.12 12.58 4.27
CA GLU A 214 -8.34 12.86 5.69
C GLU A 214 -7.33 12.11 6.56
N GLU A 215 -6.87 12.75 7.62
CA GLU A 215 -5.95 12.23 8.61
C GLU A 215 -6.67 11.87 9.91
N TRP A 216 -6.39 10.67 10.42
CA TRP A 216 -6.86 10.16 11.70
C TRP A 216 -5.80 10.36 12.80
N ASN A 217 -6.18 10.94 13.93
CA ASN A 217 -5.28 11.18 15.06
C ASN A 217 -5.54 10.24 16.26
N GLY A 218 -6.31 9.18 16.08
CA GLY A 218 -6.73 8.26 17.14
C GLY A 218 -8.10 8.60 17.75
N SER A 219 -8.68 9.76 17.42
CA SER A 219 -10.00 10.18 17.96
C SER A 219 -10.89 10.90 16.95
N SER A 220 -10.32 11.61 15.98
CA SER A 220 -11.07 12.37 14.97
C SER A 220 -10.32 12.43 13.64
N TRP A 221 -11.08 12.65 12.57
CA TRP A 221 -10.56 12.87 11.21
C TRP A 221 -10.45 14.37 10.93
N THR A 222 -9.39 14.76 10.24
CA THR A 222 -9.12 16.12 9.80
C THR A 222 -8.78 16.12 8.31
N ALA A 223 -9.38 17.05 7.56
CA ALA A 223 -9.05 17.19 6.14
C ALA A 223 -7.57 17.56 5.95
N ALA A 224 -6.91 16.89 5.02
CA ALA A 224 -5.52 17.13 4.64
C ALA A 224 -5.42 17.60 3.18
N ASN A 225 -4.22 17.93 2.71
CA ASN A 225 -3.99 18.29 1.33
C ASN A 225 -4.34 17.15 0.38
N THR A 226 -5.07 17.48 -0.69
CA THR A 226 -5.57 16.50 -1.66
C THR A 226 -4.47 15.98 -2.58
N THR A 227 -4.64 14.75 -3.10
CA THR A 227 -3.81 14.25 -4.21
C THR A 227 -4.04 15.07 -5.48
N SER A 228 -3.05 15.12 -6.37
CA SER A 228 -3.18 15.78 -7.68
C SER A 228 -4.02 14.93 -8.65
N THR A 229 -4.01 13.63 -8.47
CA THR A 229 -4.73 12.67 -9.31
C THR A 229 -6.05 12.26 -8.65
N ASN A 230 -7.13 12.30 -9.42
CA ASN A 230 -8.44 11.81 -9.00
C ASN A 230 -8.45 10.27 -8.99
N ARG A 231 -8.79 9.66 -7.84
CA ARG A 231 -8.83 8.21 -7.60
C ARG A 231 -10.16 7.85 -6.93
N ALA A 232 -11.19 7.73 -7.75
CA ALA A 232 -12.54 7.52 -7.24
C ALA A 232 -12.75 6.13 -6.61
N GLU A 233 -11.91 5.12 -6.97
CA GLU A 233 -12.04 3.75 -6.48
C GLU A 233 -10.73 2.96 -6.65
N GLY A 234 -10.48 2.03 -5.72
CA GLY A 234 -9.53 0.93 -5.89
C GLY A 234 -8.07 1.34 -6.07
N THR A 235 -7.60 2.25 -5.24
CA THR A 235 -6.17 2.63 -5.16
C THR A 235 -5.34 1.51 -4.54
N GLY A 236 -4.03 1.50 -4.82
CA GLY A 236 -3.04 0.80 -4.02
C GLY A 236 -2.36 1.77 -3.06
N GLU A 237 -2.03 1.29 -1.88
CA GLU A 237 -1.45 2.09 -0.80
C GLU A 237 -0.26 1.38 -0.14
N ALA A 238 0.67 2.18 0.36
CA ALA A 238 1.79 1.68 1.15
C ALA A 238 2.29 2.76 2.13
N GLY A 239 2.87 2.32 3.24
CA GLY A 239 3.54 3.21 4.18
C GLY A 239 2.71 3.63 5.38
N THR A 240 2.97 4.82 5.89
CA THR A 240 2.39 5.37 7.12
C THR A 240 1.70 6.70 6.87
N GLN A 241 0.95 7.21 7.86
CA GLN A 241 0.28 8.51 7.78
C GLN A 241 1.21 9.66 7.36
N THR A 242 2.45 9.66 7.83
CA THR A 242 3.44 10.73 7.53
C THR A 242 4.43 10.37 6.43
N ALA A 243 4.34 9.17 5.88
CA ALA A 243 5.17 8.69 4.78
C ALA A 243 4.35 7.69 3.94
N GLY A 244 3.32 8.19 3.26
CA GLY A 244 2.39 7.41 2.46
C GLY A 244 2.75 7.39 0.98
N LEU A 245 2.37 6.32 0.29
CA LEU A 245 2.43 6.19 -1.16
C LEU A 245 1.07 5.71 -1.65
N VAL A 246 0.55 6.36 -2.70
CA VAL A 246 -0.69 5.92 -3.38
C VAL A 246 -0.45 5.81 -4.87
N TYR A 247 -1.03 4.80 -5.49
CA TYR A 247 -0.82 4.49 -6.90
C TYR A 247 -2.03 3.82 -7.54
N GLY A 248 -2.19 3.98 -8.84
CA GLY A 248 -3.35 3.45 -9.56
C GLY A 248 -4.66 4.12 -9.14
N GLY A 249 -5.76 3.42 -9.35
CA GLY A 249 -7.13 3.86 -9.02
C GLY A 249 -7.98 4.19 -10.24
N ALA A 250 -9.29 4.31 -10.03
CA ALA A 250 -10.25 4.61 -11.07
C ALA A 250 -10.44 6.14 -11.28
N PRO A 251 -10.55 6.64 -12.54
CA PRO A 251 -10.39 5.87 -13.77
C PRO A 251 -8.97 5.29 -13.85
N ASN A 252 -8.79 4.14 -14.51
CA ASN A 252 -7.51 3.44 -14.51
C ASN A 252 -6.35 4.40 -14.77
N THR A 253 -5.48 4.58 -13.78
CA THR A 253 -4.31 5.43 -13.87
C THR A 253 -3.05 4.67 -13.45
N ALA A 254 -1.89 5.08 -13.96
CA ALA A 254 -0.59 4.59 -13.53
C ALA A 254 0.08 5.56 -12.52
N ALA A 255 -0.53 6.71 -12.28
CA ALA A 255 0.06 7.76 -11.45
C ALA A 255 0.39 7.26 -10.05
N THR A 256 1.54 7.67 -9.54
CA THR A 256 2.03 7.41 -8.19
C THR A 256 2.32 8.73 -7.50
N GLU A 257 1.85 8.88 -6.27
CA GLU A 257 2.08 10.06 -5.45
C GLU A 257 2.53 9.66 -4.04
N ALA A 258 3.52 10.40 -3.51
CA ALA A 258 4.03 10.22 -2.17
C ALA A 258 3.64 11.38 -1.25
N TYR A 259 3.26 11.05 -0.02
CA TYR A 259 2.88 11.99 1.04
C TYR A 259 4.00 12.11 2.07
N ASP A 260 4.37 13.32 2.45
CA ASP A 260 5.42 13.62 3.42
C ASP A 260 4.89 13.98 4.83
N GLY A 261 3.61 13.79 5.07
CA GLY A 261 2.89 14.22 6.28
C GLY A 261 2.26 15.62 6.13
N THR A 262 2.42 16.28 4.98
CA THR A 262 1.85 17.60 4.71
C THR A 262 1.44 17.75 3.25
N THR A 263 2.32 17.37 2.32
CA THR A 263 2.11 17.57 0.87
C THR A 263 2.28 16.29 0.08
N TRP A 264 1.64 16.26 -1.10
CA TRP A 264 1.77 15.19 -2.07
C TRP A 264 2.77 15.59 -3.17
N SER A 265 3.62 14.66 -3.55
CA SER A 265 4.57 14.80 -4.66
C SER A 265 4.43 13.65 -5.65
N ASN A 266 4.44 13.97 -6.95
CA ASN A 266 4.43 12.94 -7.99
C ASN A 266 5.69 12.09 -7.94
N LYS A 267 5.53 10.80 -8.19
CA LYS A 267 6.59 9.79 -8.34
C LYS A 267 6.50 9.11 -9.70
N SER A 268 7.49 8.30 -10.04
CA SER A 268 7.44 7.52 -11.28
C SER A 268 6.18 6.67 -11.35
N SER A 269 5.49 6.72 -12.48
CA SER A 269 4.24 5.98 -12.69
C SER A 269 4.50 4.49 -12.85
N MET A 270 3.50 3.65 -12.49
CA MET A 270 3.48 2.23 -12.85
C MET A 270 3.61 2.04 -14.36
N SER A 271 4.08 0.89 -14.79
CA SER A 271 4.15 0.55 -16.22
C SER A 271 2.78 0.41 -16.86
N THR A 272 1.78 0.00 -16.08
CA THR A 272 0.40 -0.23 -16.56
C THR A 272 -0.61 0.48 -15.66
N ALA A 273 -1.49 1.27 -16.28
CA ALA A 273 -2.59 1.93 -15.59
C ALA A 273 -3.62 0.90 -15.10
N ARG A 274 -3.90 0.87 -13.79
CA ARG A 274 -4.78 -0.11 -13.15
C ARG A 274 -5.56 0.50 -11.98
N SER A 275 -6.70 -0.11 -11.67
CA SER A 275 -7.47 0.12 -10.44
C SER A 275 -7.77 -1.21 -9.75
N GLU A 276 -8.44 -1.19 -8.60
CA GLU A 276 -8.86 -2.41 -7.88
C GLU A 276 -7.67 -3.35 -7.58
N ILE A 277 -6.52 -2.77 -7.25
CA ILE A 277 -5.24 -3.46 -7.07
C ILE A 277 -5.02 -3.90 -5.63
N GLY A 278 -4.37 -5.06 -5.45
CA GLY A 278 -3.75 -5.45 -4.18
C GLY A 278 -2.47 -4.66 -3.94
N PHE A 279 -2.11 -4.46 -2.68
CA PHE A 279 -1.05 -3.54 -2.31
C PHE A 279 -0.28 -3.98 -1.06
N GLY A 280 0.82 -3.31 -0.77
CA GLY A 280 1.61 -3.50 0.44
C GLY A 280 2.94 -2.78 0.37
N GLY A 281 3.67 -2.78 1.49
CA GLY A 281 5.01 -2.22 1.57
C GLY A 281 5.10 -0.88 2.29
N SER A 282 6.12 -0.12 1.96
CA SER A 282 6.40 1.21 2.50
C SER A 282 6.41 2.26 1.39
N GLN A 283 6.48 3.54 1.76
CA GLN A 283 6.62 4.64 0.79
C GLN A 283 7.81 4.46 -0.17
N SER A 284 8.89 3.83 0.28
CA SER A 284 10.11 3.64 -0.51
C SER A 284 10.25 2.27 -1.16
N ALA A 285 9.38 1.31 -0.80
CA ALA A 285 9.40 -0.06 -1.31
C ALA A 285 7.98 -0.64 -1.25
N ALA A 286 7.23 -0.56 -2.35
CA ALA A 286 5.82 -0.94 -2.42
C ALA A 286 5.53 -2.01 -3.47
N LEU A 287 4.39 -2.68 -3.34
CA LEU A 287 3.85 -3.67 -4.27
C LEU A 287 2.52 -3.18 -4.86
N ALA A 288 2.36 -3.32 -6.18
CA ALA A 288 1.09 -3.21 -6.90
C ALA A 288 0.78 -4.57 -7.52
N VAL A 289 -0.32 -5.19 -7.14
CA VAL A 289 -0.61 -6.60 -7.41
C VAL A 289 -1.96 -6.75 -8.10
N GLY A 290 -2.01 -7.45 -9.23
CA GLY A 290 -3.26 -7.70 -9.96
C GLY A 290 -3.96 -6.41 -10.41
N GLY A 291 -5.28 -6.40 -10.37
CA GLY A 291 -6.11 -5.21 -10.62
C GLY A 291 -6.93 -5.25 -11.88
N ASN A 292 -7.58 -4.14 -12.17
CA ASN A 292 -8.41 -3.93 -13.35
C ASN A 292 -7.65 -3.11 -14.42
N PRO A 293 -7.51 -3.57 -15.68
CA PRO A 293 -8.00 -4.85 -16.23
C PRO A 293 -7.49 -6.06 -15.46
N THR A 294 -8.30 -7.11 -15.34
CA THR A 294 -7.94 -8.30 -14.56
C THR A 294 -6.61 -8.88 -15.04
N THR A 295 -5.62 -8.89 -14.17
CA THR A 295 -4.26 -9.31 -14.47
C THR A 295 -3.63 -10.05 -13.29
N ALA A 296 -2.60 -10.83 -13.58
CA ALA A 296 -1.73 -11.46 -12.58
C ALA A 296 -0.47 -10.61 -12.29
N ALA A 297 -0.27 -9.52 -13.01
CA ALA A 297 0.96 -8.73 -12.93
C ALA A 297 1.20 -8.17 -11.53
N THR A 298 2.44 -8.28 -11.09
CA THR A 298 2.98 -7.59 -9.92
C THR A 298 4.02 -6.58 -10.38
N GLU A 299 3.96 -5.39 -9.82
CA GLU A 299 5.01 -4.38 -9.97
C GLU A 299 5.55 -3.99 -8.60
N GLU A 300 6.85 -3.74 -8.54
CA GLU A 300 7.61 -3.36 -7.36
C GLU A 300 8.11 -1.93 -7.49
N PHE A 301 7.72 -1.06 -6.57
CA PHE A 301 8.24 0.30 -6.49
C PHE A 301 9.46 0.34 -5.57
N ASN A 302 10.53 0.96 -6.02
CA ASN A 302 11.72 1.16 -5.21
C ASN A 302 12.23 2.58 -5.37
N ILE A 303 12.47 3.25 -4.25
CA ILE A 303 13.32 4.44 -4.20
C ILE A 303 14.73 3.94 -3.88
N PRO A 304 15.71 4.07 -4.79
CA PRO A 304 17.07 3.63 -4.54
C PRO A 304 17.66 4.35 -3.33
N ILE A 305 18.25 3.60 -2.42
CA ILE A 305 18.95 4.14 -1.25
C ILE A 305 20.41 4.36 -1.61
N LEU A 306 21.03 5.42 -1.08
CA LEU A 306 22.47 5.61 -1.12
C LEU A 306 23.21 4.33 -0.68
N ARG A 307 24.00 3.73 -1.53
CA ARG A 307 24.79 2.55 -1.20
C ARG A 307 26.27 2.89 -1.08
N ASN A 308 26.88 2.49 0.05
CA ASN A 308 28.31 2.44 0.13
C ASN A 308 28.80 1.28 -0.75
N ILE A 309 29.70 1.57 -1.65
CA ILE A 309 30.42 0.51 -2.39
C ILE A 309 31.57 0.05 -1.50
N THR A 310 31.48 -1.17 -0.98
CA THR A 310 32.55 -1.80 -0.19
C THR A 310 33.54 -2.48 -1.09
#